data_900ef3a3b15d4643554cbcef7c98fcdb
#
_entry.id   900ef3a3b15d4643554cbcef7c98fcdb
#
_cell.length_a   1.000
_cell.length_b   1.000
_cell.length_c   1.000
_cell.angle_alpha   90.00
_cell.angle_beta   90.00
_cell.angle_gamma   90.00
#
_symmetry.space_group_name_H-M   'P 1'
#
loop_
_entity.id
_entity.type
_entity.pdbx_description
1 polymer ?
#
loop_
_entity_poly.entity_id
_entity_poly.type
_entity_poly.pdbx_seq_one_letter_code
_entity_poly.pdbx_strand_id
1 'polypeptide(L)'
;MTEYAAPRGVCFFAYNNDQLDYVRMALLAGKYVKKYLNLPVCLITDEGSEAWLEQSNPSEVVEAVFDYIVVTKDEMKSNARRHYDSPWTEFSAQFNNSNKHKIYEYSPFEKTLLLDIDYIVKSDKLLKYFEGDHNVCMYDNALTLRNELPAD
;
A
#
# COMPACT_ATOMS: atom_id res chain seq x y z
N MET A 1 15.94 -12.93 -17.87
CA MET A 1 16.15 -11.83 -16.91
C MET A 1 14.89 -11.00 -16.89
N THR A 2 14.36 -10.78 -15.71
CA THR A 2 13.22 -9.87 -15.55
C THR A 2 13.77 -8.45 -15.66
N GLU A 3 13.35 -7.70 -16.67
CA GLU A 3 13.77 -6.31 -16.83
C GLU A 3 12.87 -5.44 -15.93
N TYR A 4 13.44 -4.90 -14.88
CA TYR A 4 12.73 -3.99 -13.98
C TYR A 4 12.66 -2.59 -14.59
N ALA A 5 11.54 -1.89 -14.39
CA ALA A 5 11.35 -0.54 -14.91
C ALA A 5 12.19 0.52 -14.12
N ALA A 6 12.49 0.23 -12.86
CA ALA A 6 13.37 1.07 -12.04
C ALA A 6 14.07 0.25 -10.94
N PRO A 7 15.26 0.70 -10.46
CA PRO A 7 16.03 -0.04 -9.46
C PRO A 7 15.35 -0.09 -8.08
N ARG A 8 14.55 0.90 -7.73
CA ARG A 8 13.83 0.93 -6.45
C ARG A 8 12.58 1.79 -6.54
N GLY A 9 11.57 1.43 -5.76
CA GLY A 9 10.32 2.18 -5.70
C GLY A 9 9.40 1.72 -4.60
N VAL A 10 8.24 2.35 -4.53
CA VAL A 10 7.21 2.09 -3.52
C VAL A 10 5.97 1.52 -4.21
N CYS A 11 5.42 0.45 -3.67
CA CYS A 11 4.16 -0.13 -4.14
C CYS A 11 3.06 0.00 -3.08
N PHE A 12 1.86 0.26 -3.57
CA PHE A 12 0.62 0.22 -2.81
C PHE A 12 -0.35 -0.76 -3.45
N PHE A 13 -1.02 -1.56 -2.63
CA PHE A 13 -2.21 -2.29 -3.03
C PHE A 13 -3.44 -1.51 -2.60
N ALA A 14 -4.30 -1.15 -3.52
CA ALA A 14 -5.55 -0.45 -3.22
C ALA A 14 -6.68 -0.94 -4.13
N TYR A 15 -7.74 -1.41 -3.54
CA TYR A 15 -8.92 -1.91 -4.22
C TYR A 15 -10.14 -1.31 -3.54
N ASN A 16 -10.94 -0.56 -4.28
CA ASN A 16 -12.15 0.07 -3.76
C ASN A 16 -13.22 -0.99 -3.42
N ASN A 17 -14.04 -0.67 -2.47
CA ASN A 17 -15.26 -1.39 -2.18
C ASN A 17 -16.44 -0.40 -2.04
N ASP A 18 -17.64 -0.91 -1.77
CA ASP A 18 -18.86 -0.10 -1.69
C ASP A 18 -18.83 0.96 -0.56
N GLN A 19 -17.90 0.85 0.38
CA GLN A 19 -17.84 1.70 1.57
C GLN A 19 -16.64 2.66 1.57
N LEU A 20 -15.52 2.27 0.97
CA LEU A 20 -14.23 2.98 1.09
C LEU A 20 -13.53 3.13 -0.24
N ASP A 21 -13.04 4.34 -0.47
CA ASP A 21 -12.21 4.72 -1.61
C ASP A 21 -10.72 4.54 -1.26
N TYR A 22 -10.23 3.32 -1.38
CA TYR A 22 -8.85 2.98 -1.08
C TYR A 22 -7.85 3.54 -2.09
N VAL A 23 -8.24 3.71 -3.37
CA VAL A 23 -7.34 4.31 -4.37
C VAL A 23 -7.10 5.79 -4.11
N ARG A 24 -8.10 6.50 -3.54
CA ARG A 24 -7.91 7.88 -3.09
C ARG A 24 -6.96 7.96 -1.89
N MET A 25 -7.04 7.00 -0.97
CA MET A 25 -6.07 6.90 0.14
C MET A 25 -4.66 6.64 -0.39
N ALA A 26 -4.50 5.73 -1.36
CA ALA A 26 -3.22 5.47 -2.01
C ALA A 26 -2.67 6.70 -2.74
N LEU A 27 -3.54 7.48 -3.41
CA LEU A 27 -3.15 8.72 -4.07
C LEU A 27 -2.58 9.73 -3.06
N LEU A 28 -3.22 9.87 -1.89
CA LEU A 28 -2.72 10.72 -0.82
C LEU A 28 -1.38 10.21 -0.26
N ALA A 29 -1.30 8.92 0.07
CA ALA A 29 -0.08 8.30 0.57
C ALA A 29 1.08 8.44 -0.43
N GLY A 30 0.80 8.23 -1.72
CA GLY A 30 1.77 8.39 -2.81
C GLY A 30 2.32 9.81 -2.93
N LYS A 31 1.50 10.85 -2.72
CA LYS A 31 1.96 12.25 -2.67
C LYS A 31 3.03 12.45 -1.59
N TYR A 32 2.86 11.82 -0.42
CA TYR A 32 3.85 11.89 0.66
C TYR A 32 5.11 11.10 0.34
N VAL A 33 5.00 9.96 -0.35
CA VAL A 33 6.18 9.24 -0.88
C VAL A 33 6.97 10.11 -1.84
N LYS A 34 6.32 10.74 -2.82
CA LYS A 34 6.97 11.68 -3.74
C LYS A 34 7.67 12.82 -3.00
N LYS A 35 6.99 13.41 -2.02
CA LYS A 35 7.51 14.55 -1.26
C LYS A 35 8.74 14.21 -0.42
N TYR A 36 8.73 13.08 0.28
CA TYR A 36 9.74 12.77 1.29
C TYR A 36 10.79 11.76 0.84
N LEU A 37 10.44 10.82 -0.05
CA LEU A 37 11.36 9.79 -0.52
C LEU A 37 11.86 10.07 -1.94
N ASN A 38 11.13 10.86 -2.72
CA ASN A 38 11.42 11.12 -4.14
C ASN A 38 11.64 9.82 -4.94
N LEU A 39 10.78 8.83 -4.71
CA LEU A 39 10.83 7.53 -5.36
C LEU A 39 9.67 7.37 -6.34
N PRO A 40 9.84 6.55 -7.39
CA PRO A 40 8.71 6.13 -8.21
C PRO A 40 7.70 5.31 -7.39
N VAL A 41 6.42 5.49 -7.71
CA VAL A 41 5.30 4.89 -7.03
C VAL A 41 4.50 4.03 -8.00
N CYS A 42 4.20 2.82 -7.58
CA CYS A 42 3.33 1.89 -8.30
C CYS A 42 2.05 1.64 -7.51
N LEU A 43 0.91 1.82 -8.17
CA LEU A 43 -0.38 1.38 -7.68
C LEU A 43 -0.70 0.00 -8.26
N ILE A 44 -1.06 -0.95 -7.42
CA ILE A 44 -1.56 -2.27 -7.80
C ILE A 44 -3.05 -2.32 -7.43
N THR A 45 -3.91 -2.50 -8.43
CA THR A 45 -5.35 -2.33 -8.26
C THR A 45 -6.14 -3.26 -9.21
N ASP A 46 -7.47 -3.20 -9.17
CA ASP A 46 -8.36 -3.86 -10.15
C ASP A 46 -8.92 -2.87 -11.18
N GLU A 47 -9.55 -3.39 -12.25
CA GLU A 47 -10.12 -2.58 -13.34
C GLU A 47 -11.17 -1.58 -12.84
N GLY A 48 -12.00 -1.97 -11.89
CA GLY A 48 -13.06 -1.11 -11.37
C GLY A 48 -12.51 0.06 -10.56
N SER A 49 -11.50 -0.21 -9.75
CA SER A 49 -10.83 0.81 -8.92
C SER A 49 -9.98 1.76 -9.77
N GLU A 50 -9.31 1.25 -10.82
CA GLU A 50 -8.60 2.07 -11.79
C GLU A 50 -9.54 3.04 -12.50
N ALA A 51 -10.66 2.53 -13.05
CA ALA A 51 -11.65 3.35 -13.73
C ALA A 51 -12.24 4.43 -12.81
N TRP A 52 -12.49 4.10 -11.55
CA TRP A 52 -12.92 5.06 -10.53
C TRP A 52 -11.87 6.15 -10.28
N LEU A 53 -10.61 5.78 -10.17
CA LEU A 53 -9.50 6.72 -9.96
C LEU A 53 -9.42 7.74 -11.08
N GLU A 54 -9.49 7.28 -12.34
CA GLU A 54 -9.43 8.12 -13.53
C GLU A 54 -10.66 9.04 -13.69
N GLN A 55 -11.85 8.54 -13.36
CA GLN A 55 -13.08 9.34 -13.42
C GLN A 55 -13.16 10.40 -12.31
N SER A 56 -12.60 10.10 -11.15
CA SER A 56 -12.72 10.92 -9.95
C SER A 56 -11.60 11.96 -9.80
N ASN A 57 -10.54 11.87 -10.61
CA ASN A 57 -9.37 12.75 -10.50
C ASN A 57 -8.92 13.21 -11.90
N PRO A 58 -8.38 14.43 -12.04
CA PRO A 58 -7.68 14.83 -13.23
C PRO A 58 -6.47 13.92 -13.52
N SER A 59 -6.24 13.57 -14.79
CA SER A 59 -5.14 12.69 -15.20
C SER A 59 -3.77 13.20 -14.73
N GLU A 60 -3.55 14.51 -14.77
CA GLU A 60 -2.30 15.14 -14.33
C GLU A 60 -2.03 14.90 -12.84
N VAL A 61 -3.09 14.79 -12.02
CA VAL A 61 -2.95 14.52 -10.58
C VAL A 61 -2.58 13.06 -10.35
N VAL A 62 -3.16 12.15 -11.11
CA VAL A 62 -2.87 10.70 -11.02
C VAL A 62 -1.45 10.43 -11.51
N GLU A 63 -1.07 10.94 -12.67
CA GLU A 63 0.26 10.79 -13.28
C GLU A 63 1.38 11.45 -12.47
N ALA A 64 1.09 12.52 -11.74
CA ALA A 64 2.05 13.16 -10.85
C ALA A 64 2.42 12.31 -9.63
N VAL A 65 1.58 11.31 -9.30
CA VAL A 65 1.78 10.44 -8.14
C VAL A 65 2.19 9.04 -8.53
N PHE A 66 1.44 8.40 -9.44
CA PHE A 66 1.69 7.03 -9.86
C PHE A 66 2.47 7.01 -11.16
N ASP A 67 3.74 6.57 -11.08
CA ASP A 67 4.56 6.34 -12.28
C ASP A 67 4.14 5.06 -12.99
N TYR A 68 3.55 4.11 -12.24
CA TYR A 68 3.05 2.83 -12.75
C TYR A 68 1.73 2.49 -12.10
N ILE A 69 0.81 1.95 -12.91
CA ILE A 69 -0.44 1.34 -12.45
C ILE A 69 -0.47 -0.08 -13.02
N VAL A 70 -0.57 -1.06 -12.12
CA VAL A 70 -0.66 -2.49 -12.46
C VAL A 70 -2.07 -2.95 -12.14
N VAL A 71 -2.83 -3.27 -13.19
CA VAL A 71 -4.20 -3.76 -13.05
C VAL A 71 -4.18 -5.28 -12.97
N THR A 72 -4.68 -5.81 -11.87
CA THR A 72 -4.73 -7.26 -11.64
C THR A 72 -6.10 -7.83 -12.00
N LYS A 73 -6.11 -9.04 -12.53
CA LYS A 73 -7.34 -9.80 -12.80
C LYS A 73 -7.68 -10.77 -11.66
N ASP A 74 -6.92 -10.72 -10.60
CA ASP A 74 -7.13 -11.63 -9.47
C ASP A 74 -8.44 -11.29 -8.76
N GLU A 75 -9.30 -12.29 -8.62
CA GLU A 75 -10.45 -12.17 -7.75
C GLU A 75 -9.99 -11.97 -6.29
N MET A 76 -10.39 -10.85 -5.72
CA MET A 76 -10.12 -10.55 -4.32
C MET A 76 -10.94 -11.50 -3.45
N LYS A 77 -10.28 -12.51 -2.87
CA LYS A 77 -10.88 -13.30 -1.81
C LYS A 77 -11.00 -12.46 -0.56
N SER A 78 -12.20 -12.03 -0.25
CA SER A 78 -12.45 -11.31 1.00
C SER A 78 -12.24 -12.26 2.19
N ASN A 79 -11.28 -11.92 3.05
CA ASN A 79 -11.12 -12.57 4.34
C ASN A 79 -11.88 -11.75 5.38
N ALA A 80 -12.90 -12.34 5.99
CA ALA A 80 -13.57 -11.72 7.12
C ALA A 80 -12.71 -11.86 8.38
N ARG A 81 -12.45 -10.76 9.05
CA ARG A 81 -11.86 -10.77 10.40
C ARG A 81 -12.93 -10.37 11.41
N ARG A 82 -12.98 -11.10 12.52
CA ARG A 82 -13.78 -10.70 13.66
C ARG A 82 -12.99 -9.69 14.48
N HIS A 83 -13.60 -8.56 14.73
CA HIS A 83 -13.08 -7.54 15.62
C HIS A 83 -13.92 -7.46 16.88
N TYR A 84 -13.26 -7.33 18.01
CA TYR A 84 -13.90 -7.11 19.29
C TYR A 84 -13.58 -5.67 19.70
N ASP A 85 -14.56 -4.79 19.59
CA ASP A 85 -14.44 -3.40 20.01
C ASP A 85 -14.61 -3.27 21.54
N SER A 86 -15.28 -4.26 22.11
CA SER A 86 -15.41 -4.46 23.56
C SER A 86 -15.70 -5.93 23.83
N PRO A 87 -15.66 -6.41 25.08
CA PRO A 87 -16.07 -7.79 25.41
C PRO A 87 -17.50 -8.14 24.98
N TRP A 88 -18.29 -7.14 24.65
CA TRP A 88 -19.72 -7.27 24.35
C TRP A 88 -20.05 -6.99 22.88
N THR A 89 -19.12 -6.46 22.10
CA THR A 89 -19.39 -6.01 20.74
C THR A 89 -18.43 -6.72 19.78
N GLU A 90 -18.99 -7.65 18.99
CA GLU A 90 -18.30 -8.33 17.89
C GLU A 90 -18.83 -7.78 16.58
N PHE A 91 -17.92 -7.37 15.68
CA PHE A 91 -18.29 -7.08 14.30
C PHE A 91 -17.32 -7.76 13.33
N SER A 92 -17.85 -8.11 12.17
CA SER A 92 -17.07 -8.72 11.11
C SER A 92 -16.72 -7.67 10.05
N ALA A 93 -15.44 -7.45 9.82
CA ALA A 93 -14.97 -6.60 8.74
C ALA A 93 -14.31 -7.44 7.65
N GLN A 94 -14.59 -7.11 6.40
CA GLN A 94 -13.91 -7.72 5.26
C GLN A 94 -12.58 -7.03 5.01
N PHE A 95 -11.52 -7.83 4.91
CA PHE A 95 -10.17 -7.38 4.58
C PHE A 95 -9.74 -7.94 3.23
N ASN A 96 -9.36 -7.04 2.34
CA ASN A 96 -8.86 -7.39 1.01
C ASN A 96 -7.33 -7.37 0.95
N ASN A 97 -6.67 -8.06 1.89
CA ASN A 97 -5.20 -8.10 1.98
C ASN A 97 -4.57 -9.38 1.43
N SER A 98 -5.37 -10.27 0.85
CA SER A 98 -4.91 -11.60 0.48
C SER A 98 -3.85 -11.62 -0.64
N ASN A 99 -3.73 -10.56 -1.43
CA ASN A 99 -2.84 -10.52 -2.60
C ASN A 99 -1.50 -9.81 -2.35
N LYS A 100 -1.24 -9.29 -1.16
CA LYS A 100 0.03 -8.60 -0.86
C LYS A 100 1.27 -9.50 -1.03
N HIS A 101 1.14 -10.81 -0.86
CA HIS A 101 2.21 -11.77 -1.11
C HIS A 101 2.65 -11.82 -2.57
N LYS A 102 1.79 -11.39 -3.52
CA LYS A 102 2.09 -11.33 -4.94
C LYS A 102 2.90 -10.09 -5.34
N ILE A 103 3.40 -9.33 -4.38
CA ILE A 103 4.22 -8.14 -4.65
C ILE A 103 5.42 -8.47 -5.55
N TYR A 104 6.00 -9.67 -5.43
CA TYR A 104 7.10 -10.14 -6.24
C TYR A 104 6.73 -10.32 -7.73
N GLU A 105 5.45 -10.57 -8.02
CA GLU A 105 4.95 -10.74 -9.38
C GLU A 105 4.57 -9.41 -10.03
N TYR A 106 4.06 -8.47 -9.23
CA TYR A 106 3.46 -7.23 -9.72
C TYR A 106 4.38 -6.02 -9.64
N SER A 107 5.42 -6.06 -8.81
CA SER A 107 6.30 -4.92 -8.67
C SER A 107 7.12 -4.66 -9.94
N PRO A 108 7.12 -3.43 -10.47
CA PRO A 108 8.00 -3.05 -11.56
C PRO A 108 9.43 -2.70 -11.09
N PHE A 109 9.73 -2.83 -9.80
CA PHE A 109 10.98 -2.41 -9.19
C PHE A 109 11.86 -3.58 -8.79
N GLU A 110 13.18 -3.43 -8.96
CA GLU A 110 14.16 -4.42 -8.48
C GLU A 110 14.12 -4.52 -6.94
N LYS A 111 14.09 -3.37 -6.25
CA LYS A 111 13.89 -3.29 -4.80
C LYS A 111 12.60 -2.54 -4.51
N THR A 112 11.70 -3.20 -3.80
CA THR A 112 10.35 -2.69 -3.53
C THR A 112 10.13 -2.44 -2.07
N LEU A 113 9.68 -1.23 -1.74
CA LEU A 113 9.10 -0.91 -0.44
C LEU A 113 7.56 -1.04 -0.57
N LEU A 114 7.00 -2.07 0.06
CA LEU A 114 5.55 -2.25 0.14
C LEU A 114 5.02 -1.52 1.36
N LEU A 115 4.16 -0.54 1.15
CA LEU A 115 3.50 0.22 2.21
C LEU A 115 1.99 -0.01 2.20
N ASP A 116 1.40 0.01 3.38
CA ASP A 116 -0.05 0.11 3.53
C ASP A 116 -0.53 1.53 3.18
N ILE A 117 -1.70 1.63 2.60
CA ILE A 117 -2.25 2.91 2.10
C ILE A 117 -2.61 3.90 3.21
N ASP A 118 -2.75 3.44 4.44
CA ASP A 118 -2.94 4.24 5.65
C ASP A 118 -1.61 4.67 6.30
N TYR A 119 -0.48 4.23 5.74
CA TYR A 119 0.84 4.63 6.20
C TYR A 119 1.28 5.93 5.52
N ILE A 120 1.40 7.00 6.30
CA ILE A 120 1.81 8.32 5.80
C ILE A 120 3.29 8.56 6.08
N VAL A 121 4.08 8.64 5.01
CA VAL A 121 5.51 8.95 5.08
C VAL A 121 5.72 10.42 5.49
N LYS A 122 6.53 10.66 6.50
CA LYS A 122 6.82 12.01 7.02
C LYS A 122 8.30 12.38 7.00
N SER A 123 9.17 11.49 6.57
CA SER A 123 10.62 11.70 6.49
C SER A 123 11.25 10.70 5.52
N ASP A 124 12.55 10.88 5.27
CA ASP A 124 13.37 10.02 4.40
C ASP A 124 13.88 8.74 5.08
N LYS A 125 13.54 8.52 6.35
CA LYS A 125 14.06 7.39 7.15
C LYS A 125 13.82 6.00 6.54
N LEU A 126 12.80 5.85 5.70
CA LEU A 126 12.51 4.58 5.01
C LEU A 126 13.55 4.25 3.93
N LEU A 127 14.32 5.23 3.43
CA LEU A 127 15.34 5.00 2.42
C LEU A 127 16.43 4.00 2.89
N LYS A 128 16.68 3.92 4.19
CA LYS A 128 17.64 2.97 4.78
C LYS A 128 17.31 1.49 4.46
N TYR A 129 16.04 1.15 4.22
CA TYR A 129 15.64 -0.22 3.90
C TYR A 129 16.01 -0.67 2.48
N PHE A 130 16.41 0.26 1.62
CA PHE A 130 17.00 -0.06 0.33
C PHE A 130 18.50 -0.31 0.40
N GLU A 131 19.12 0.01 1.53
CA GLU A 131 20.55 -0.23 1.79
C GLU A 131 20.71 -1.69 2.24
N GLY A 132 21.71 -2.37 1.71
CA GLY A 132 21.97 -3.76 2.02
C GLY A 132 21.39 -4.76 1.00
N ASP A 133 21.80 -5.99 1.17
CA ASP A 133 21.52 -7.10 0.24
C ASP A 133 20.58 -8.11 0.90
N HIS A 134 19.37 -7.66 1.20
CA HIS A 134 18.33 -8.47 1.83
C HIS A 134 17.26 -8.86 0.81
N ASN A 135 16.92 -10.15 0.76
CA ASN A 135 15.81 -10.62 -0.08
C ASN A 135 14.45 -10.17 0.43
N VAL A 136 14.28 -10.13 1.76
CA VAL A 136 13.07 -9.65 2.44
C VAL A 136 13.49 -8.94 3.72
N CYS A 137 12.95 -7.74 3.93
CA CYS A 137 13.10 -7.00 5.16
C CYS A 137 11.71 -6.64 5.70
N MET A 138 11.44 -6.96 6.96
CA MET A 138 10.19 -6.60 7.62
C MET A 138 10.48 -5.65 8.78
N TYR A 139 9.56 -4.70 9.00
CA TYR A 139 9.66 -3.82 10.16
C TYR A 139 9.20 -4.58 11.41
N ASP A 140 10.11 -4.81 12.35
CA ASP A 140 9.88 -5.58 13.57
C ASP A 140 9.56 -4.74 14.82
N ASN A 141 9.73 -3.42 14.74
CA ASN A 141 9.51 -2.47 15.83
C ASN A 141 8.16 -1.73 15.72
N ALA A 142 7.11 -2.40 15.30
CA ALA A 142 5.77 -1.85 15.38
C ALA A 142 5.33 -1.78 16.85
N LEU A 143 5.66 -0.68 17.51
CA LEU A 143 5.10 -0.36 18.82
C LEU A 143 3.60 -0.16 18.65
N THR A 144 2.80 -1.00 19.29
CA THR A 144 1.37 -0.75 19.41
C THR A 144 1.13 0.33 20.47
N LEU A 145 0.10 1.14 20.30
CA LEU A 145 -0.30 2.13 21.31
C LEU A 145 -0.46 1.52 22.71
N ARG A 146 -0.77 0.22 22.79
CA ARG A 146 -0.87 -0.52 24.05
C ARG A 146 0.47 -0.69 24.78
N ASN A 147 1.59 -0.68 24.05
CA ASN A 147 2.93 -0.80 24.63
C ASN A 147 3.45 0.54 25.18
N GLU A 148 2.80 1.66 24.82
CA GLU A 148 3.17 3.00 25.28
C GLU A 148 2.36 3.45 26.49
N LEU A 149 1.31 2.73 26.86
CA LEU A 149 0.54 3.03 28.06
C LEU A 149 1.28 2.44 29.28
N PRO A 150 1.55 3.24 30.34
CA PRO A 150 2.09 2.70 31.56
C PRO A 150 1.14 1.61 32.08
N ALA A 151 1.70 0.50 32.54
CA ALA A 151 0.95 -0.50 33.27
C ALA A 151 0.47 0.14 34.58
N ASP A 152 -0.85 0.24 34.75
CA ASP A 152 -1.47 0.63 36.02
C ASP A 152 -1.25 -0.44 37.07
#